data_06ce64a9a5fa23fe8daaefdd65e35dc1
#
_entry.id   06ce64a9a5fa23fe8daaefdd65e35dc1
#
_cell.length_a   1.000
_cell.length_b   1.000
_cell.length_c   1.000
_cell.angle_alpha   90.00
_cell.angle_beta   90.00
_cell.angle_gamma   90.00
#
_symmetry.space_group_name_H-M   'P 1'
#
loop_
_entity.id
_entity.type
_entity.pdbx_description
1 polymer ?
#
loop_
_entity_poly.entity_id
_entity_poly.type
_entity_poly.pdbx_seq_one_letter_code
_entity_poly.pdbx_strand_id
1 'polypeptide(L)'
;MATPFLKWAGGKSRLVPHIIAAAPQHIATYREPFVGAGAIFFALQVSGRIERAVLNDSNRELMDTFRQVRDNLEGVVAALELLAAAYLGAGPASRGEIYYAVRASCPATDAGRAARTIFL
;
A
#
# COMPACT_ATOMS: atom_id res chain seq x y z
N MET A 1 1.48 3.98 -14.51
CA MET A 1 1.31 2.52 -14.29
C MET A 1 1.22 2.27 -12.79
N ALA A 2 0.15 1.67 -12.31
CA ALA A 2 -0.03 1.41 -10.88
C ALA A 2 0.83 0.23 -10.42
N THR A 3 1.58 0.43 -9.35
CA THR A 3 2.43 -0.58 -8.72
C THR A 3 2.14 -0.62 -7.23
N PRO A 4 2.50 -1.71 -6.51
CA PRO A 4 2.41 -1.72 -5.07
C PRO A 4 3.14 -0.54 -4.45
N PHE A 5 2.45 0.20 -3.58
CA PHE A 5 2.99 1.37 -2.88
C PHE A 5 3.44 1.07 -1.45
N LEU A 6 3.24 -0.17 -1.00
CA LEU A 6 3.62 -0.63 0.32
C LEU A 6 4.81 -1.60 0.25
N LYS A 7 5.74 -1.46 1.18
CA LYS A 7 6.70 -2.49 1.52
C LYS A 7 6.05 -3.44 2.53
N TRP A 8 5.70 -4.62 2.10
CA TRP A 8 4.98 -5.58 2.93
C TRP A 8 5.70 -6.93 2.99
N ALA A 9 5.86 -7.47 4.20
CA ALA A 9 6.49 -8.77 4.39
C ALA A 9 5.66 -9.88 3.73
N GLY A 10 6.32 -10.87 3.12
CA GLY A 10 5.65 -11.98 2.43
C GLY A 10 5.02 -11.62 1.09
N GLY A 11 5.50 -10.54 0.45
CA GLY A 11 4.99 -10.09 -0.86
C GLY A 11 5.07 -11.17 -1.95
N LYS A 12 4.01 -11.24 -2.77
CA LYS A 12 3.84 -12.25 -3.84
C LYS A 12 4.48 -11.84 -5.18
N SER A 13 5.37 -10.84 -5.20
CA SER A 13 5.95 -10.30 -6.44
C SER A 13 6.60 -11.36 -7.31
N ARG A 14 7.24 -12.36 -6.70
CA ARG A 14 7.87 -13.48 -7.43
C ARG A 14 6.87 -14.41 -8.11
N LEU A 15 5.62 -14.43 -7.65
CA LEU A 15 4.55 -15.25 -8.22
C LEU A 15 3.82 -14.56 -9.37
N VAL A 16 3.99 -13.24 -9.52
CA VAL A 16 3.28 -12.44 -10.54
C VAL A 16 3.41 -13.03 -11.93
N PRO A 17 4.61 -13.36 -12.47
CA PRO A 17 4.72 -13.90 -13.82
C PRO A 17 3.94 -15.20 -14.01
N HIS A 18 3.98 -16.09 -13.02
CA HIS A 18 3.28 -17.39 -13.06
C HIS A 18 1.77 -17.22 -13.01
N ILE A 19 1.28 -16.33 -12.14
CA ILE A 19 -0.16 -16.07 -12.01
C ILE A 19 -0.69 -15.37 -13.25
N ILE A 20 0.01 -14.37 -13.79
CA ILE A 20 -0.38 -13.69 -15.02
C ILE A 20 -0.46 -14.66 -16.20
N ALA A 21 0.49 -15.59 -16.31
CA ALA A 21 0.50 -16.60 -17.37
C ALA A 21 -0.69 -17.56 -17.26
N ALA A 22 -1.11 -17.92 -16.04
CA ALA A 22 -2.22 -18.84 -15.79
C ALA A 22 -3.60 -18.16 -15.73
N ALA A 23 -3.65 -16.84 -15.50
CA ALA A 23 -4.89 -16.10 -15.33
C ALA A 23 -5.65 -15.95 -16.65
N PRO A 24 -7.01 -15.97 -16.62
CA PRO A 24 -7.83 -15.65 -17.79
C PRO A 24 -7.52 -14.26 -18.36
N GLN A 25 -7.75 -14.08 -19.66
CA GLN A 25 -7.58 -12.77 -20.31
C GLN A 25 -8.63 -11.76 -19.88
N HIS A 26 -9.78 -12.23 -19.40
CA HIS A 26 -10.88 -11.40 -18.91
C HIS A 26 -11.40 -11.94 -17.58
N ILE A 27 -11.48 -11.07 -16.59
CA ILE A 27 -11.91 -11.39 -15.23
C ILE A 27 -12.98 -10.37 -14.81
N ALA A 28 -14.25 -10.78 -14.82
CA ALA A 28 -15.35 -9.91 -14.42
C ALA A 28 -15.27 -9.51 -12.94
N THR A 29 -14.87 -10.43 -12.07
CA THR A 29 -14.63 -10.12 -10.64
C THR A 29 -13.43 -10.89 -10.13
N TYR A 30 -12.39 -10.14 -9.79
CA TYR A 30 -11.20 -10.65 -9.10
C TYR A 30 -11.40 -10.59 -7.58
N ARG A 31 -11.11 -11.66 -6.88
CA ARG A 31 -11.20 -11.73 -5.41
C ARG A 31 -9.87 -12.16 -4.83
N GLU A 32 -9.30 -11.34 -3.98
CA GLU A 32 -8.05 -11.65 -3.29
C GLU A 32 -8.24 -11.52 -1.77
N PRO A 33 -8.33 -12.65 -1.02
CA PRO A 33 -8.54 -12.64 0.42
C PRO A 33 -7.27 -12.33 1.23
N PHE A 34 -6.09 -12.41 0.61
CA PHE A 34 -4.77 -12.18 1.22
C PHE A 34 -3.99 -11.17 0.37
N VAL A 35 -4.51 -9.95 0.25
CA VAL A 35 -3.98 -8.96 -0.72
C VAL A 35 -2.56 -8.52 -0.41
N GLY A 36 -2.17 -8.42 0.85
CA GLY A 36 -0.87 -7.89 1.24
C GLY A 36 -0.60 -6.52 0.58
N ALA A 37 0.56 -6.35 -0.04
CA ALA A 37 0.89 -5.14 -0.79
C ALA A 37 0.17 -5.03 -2.16
N GLY A 38 -0.62 -6.02 -2.56
CA GLY A 38 -1.40 -6.00 -3.80
C GLY A 38 -0.62 -6.34 -5.07
N ALA A 39 0.51 -7.05 -4.98
CA ALA A 39 1.35 -7.34 -6.14
C ALA A 39 0.57 -8.00 -7.30
N ILE A 40 -0.26 -8.99 -7.00
CA ILE A 40 -1.08 -9.69 -8.00
C ILE A 40 -2.18 -8.77 -8.55
N PHE A 41 -2.90 -8.10 -7.65
CA PHE A 41 -3.96 -7.17 -8.03
C PHE A 41 -3.45 -6.09 -8.98
N PHE A 42 -2.37 -5.40 -8.64
CA PHE A 42 -1.83 -4.33 -9.49
C PHE A 42 -1.35 -4.86 -10.83
N ALA A 43 -0.71 -6.02 -10.88
CA ALA A 43 -0.28 -6.63 -12.12
C ALA A 43 -1.44 -6.99 -13.06
N LEU A 44 -2.52 -7.56 -12.51
CA LEU A 44 -3.73 -7.87 -13.27
C LEU A 44 -4.47 -6.60 -13.70
N GLN A 45 -4.52 -5.58 -12.85
CA GLN A 45 -5.13 -4.29 -13.17
C GLN A 45 -4.39 -3.58 -14.31
N VAL A 46 -3.07 -3.54 -14.25
CA VAL A 46 -2.24 -2.93 -15.31
C VAL A 46 -2.38 -3.68 -16.64
N SER A 47 -2.58 -5.01 -16.60
CA SER A 47 -2.82 -5.81 -17.81
C SER A 47 -4.22 -5.62 -18.41
N GLY A 48 -5.09 -4.85 -17.77
CA GLY A 48 -6.45 -4.59 -18.24
C GLY A 48 -7.40 -5.78 -18.17
N ARG A 49 -7.06 -6.82 -17.39
CA ARG A 49 -7.83 -8.05 -17.33
C ARG A 49 -9.00 -8.04 -16.34
N ILE A 50 -9.00 -7.09 -15.38
CA ILE A 50 -9.98 -7.04 -14.29
C ILE A 50 -10.99 -5.92 -14.54
N GLU A 51 -12.29 -6.25 -14.48
CA GLU A 51 -13.36 -5.26 -14.45
C GLU A 51 -13.63 -4.75 -13.03
N ARG A 52 -13.67 -5.65 -12.07
CA ARG A 52 -13.94 -5.36 -10.67
C ARG A 52 -13.06 -6.19 -9.76
N ALA A 53 -12.59 -5.59 -8.66
CA ALA A 53 -11.80 -6.28 -7.65
C ALA A 53 -12.46 -6.21 -6.27
N VAL A 54 -12.36 -7.30 -5.52
CA VAL A 54 -12.69 -7.39 -4.10
C VAL A 54 -11.42 -7.81 -3.38
N LEU A 55 -10.82 -6.88 -2.65
CA LEU A 55 -9.56 -7.08 -1.94
C LEU A 55 -9.82 -7.23 -0.46
N ASN A 56 -9.17 -8.17 0.19
CA ASN A 56 -9.23 -8.36 1.63
C ASN A 56 -7.88 -8.81 2.18
N ASP A 57 -7.71 -8.57 3.47
CA ASP A 57 -6.60 -9.06 4.29
C ASP A 57 -7.06 -9.10 5.75
N SER A 58 -6.47 -9.96 6.55
CA SER A 58 -6.75 -10.02 7.99
C SER A 58 -6.18 -8.81 8.75
N ASN A 59 -5.19 -8.13 8.18
CA ASN A 59 -4.60 -6.93 8.75
C ASN A 59 -5.49 -5.71 8.51
N ARG A 60 -6.15 -5.25 9.58
CA ARG A 60 -7.07 -4.11 9.50
C ARG A 60 -6.37 -2.81 9.10
N GLU A 61 -5.19 -2.54 9.65
CA GLU A 61 -4.43 -1.31 9.35
C GLU A 61 -4.06 -1.26 7.86
N LEU A 62 -3.69 -2.40 7.28
CA LEU A 62 -3.45 -2.53 5.85
C LEU A 62 -4.69 -2.21 5.03
N MET A 63 -5.84 -2.78 5.40
CA MET A 63 -7.09 -2.54 4.68
C MET A 63 -7.58 -1.11 4.81
N ASP A 64 -7.43 -0.50 5.98
CA ASP A 64 -7.77 0.91 6.20
C ASP A 64 -6.85 1.83 5.36
N THR A 65 -5.58 1.46 5.22
CA THR A 65 -4.65 2.16 4.32
C THR A 65 -5.10 2.10 2.85
N PHE A 66 -5.47 0.93 2.35
CA PHE A 66 -6.02 0.80 0.98
C PHE A 66 -7.28 1.65 0.79
N ARG A 67 -8.19 1.67 1.77
CA ARG A 67 -9.40 2.51 1.72
C ARG A 67 -9.06 3.99 1.66
N GLN A 68 -8.12 4.46 2.49
CA GLN A 68 -7.71 5.86 2.50
C GLN A 68 -7.04 6.26 1.19
N VAL A 69 -6.19 5.43 0.61
CA VAL A 69 -5.60 5.69 -0.71
C VAL A 69 -6.66 5.75 -1.81
N ARG A 70 -7.69 4.91 -1.74
CA ARG A 70 -8.80 4.92 -2.69
C ARG A 70 -9.71 6.15 -2.54
N ASP A 71 -10.07 6.50 -1.30
CA ASP A 71 -11.17 7.41 -1.01
C ASP A 71 -10.71 8.82 -0.58
N ASN A 72 -9.48 8.97 -0.10
CA ASN A 72 -8.93 10.21 0.45
C ASN A 72 -7.44 10.38 0.10
N LEU A 73 -7.09 10.20 -1.16
CA LEU A 73 -5.70 10.23 -1.61
C LEU A 73 -4.99 11.54 -1.26
N GLU A 74 -5.67 12.68 -1.43
CA GLU A 74 -5.09 14.00 -1.13
C GLU A 74 -4.71 14.13 0.35
N GLY A 75 -5.56 13.66 1.26
CA GLY A 75 -5.26 13.67 2.69
C GLY A 75 -4.07 12.78 3.04
N VAL A 76 -3.97 11.60 2.41
CA VAL A 76 -2.82 10.69 2.60
C VAL A 76 -1.53 11.31 2.08
N VAL A 77 -1.56 11.91 0.89
CA VAL A 77 -0.40 12.57 0.28
C VAL A 77 0.07 13.74 1.15
N ALA A 78 -0.83 14.61 1.61
CA ALA A 78 -0.49 15.72 2.50
C ALA A 78 0.17 15.24 3.80
N ALA A 79 -0.34 14.17 4.41
CA ALA A 79 0.26 13.58 5.60
C ALA A 79 1.63 12.95 5.33
N LEU A 80 1.81 12.30 4.18
CA LEU A 80 3.10 11.75 3.75
C LEU A 80 4.14 12.84 3.47
N GLU A 81 3.74 13.96 2.88
CA GLU A 81 4.63 15.10 2.63
C GLU A 81 5.19 15.67 3.92
N LEU A 82 4.39 15.75 4.99
CA LEU A 82 4.86 16.18 6.30
C LEU A 82 5.89 15.21 6.89
N LEU A 83 5.65 13.89 6.79
CA LEU A 83 6.59 12.87 7.24
C LEU A 83 7.88 12.89 6.41
N ALA A 84 7.76 13.02 5.10
CA ALA A 84 8.90 13.09 4.19
C ALA A 84 9.75 14.35 4.46
N ALA A 85 9.14 15.51 4.66
CA ALA A 85 9.85 16.74 4.97
C ALA A 85 10.64 16.62 6.28
N ALA A 86 10.04 16.04 7.33
CA ALA A 86 10.72 15.81 8.59
C ALA A 86 11.89 14.83 8.44
N TYR A 87 11.70 13.73 7.74
CA TYR A 87 12.71 12.69 7.57
C TYR A 87 13.86 13.13 6.65
N LEU A 88 13.54 13.74 5.51
CA LEU A 88 14.54 14.18 4.53
C LEU A 88 15.28 15.44 4.99
N GLY A 89 14.62 16.32 5.74
CA GLY A 89 15.23 17.52 6.33
C GLY A 89 16.17 17.20 7.50
N ALA A 90 16.06 16.02 8.11
CA ALA A 90 16.96 15.57 9.16
C ALA A 90 18.28 15.05 8.57
N GLY A 91 19.38 15.29 9.29
CA GLY A 91 20.66 14.68 8.94
C GLY A 91 20.61 13.15 9.05
N PRO A 92 21.48 12.40 8.32
CA PRO A 92 21.48 10.93 8.32
C PRO A 92 21.51 10.32 9.72
N ALA A 93 22.21 10.94 10.67
CA ALA A 93 22.29 10.47 12.06
C ALA A 93 20.93 10.51 12.80
N SER A 94 20.04 11.45 12.45
CA SER A 94 18.74 11.65 13.13
C SER A 94 17.58 10.91 12.45
N ARG A 95 17.77 10.38 11.25
CA ARG A 95 16.71 9.70 10.51
C ARG A 95 16.17 8.44 11.21
N GLY A 96 17.06 7.70 11.88
CA GLY A 96 16.66 6.55 12.68
C GLY A 96 15.73 6.93 13.83
N GLU A 97 16.01 8.02 14.53
CA GLU A 97 15.16 8.52 15.62
C GLU A 97 13.77 8.90 15.11
N ILE A 98 13.71 9.61 13.97
CA ILE A 98 12.42 9.97 13.32
C ILE A 98 11.65 8.73 12.92
N TYR A 99 12.31 7.74 12.31
CA TYR A 99 11.66 6.48 11.91
C TYR A 99 11.03 5.77 13.12
N TYR A 100 11.77 5.63 14.21
CA TYR A 100 11.25 4.96 15.40
C TYR A 100 10.17 5.78 16.11
N ALA A 101 10.26 7.10 16.09
CA ALA A 101 9.22 7.98 16.62
C ALA A 101 7.91 7.83 15.82
N VAL A 102 7.99 7.82 14.50
CA VAL A 102 6.83 7.57 13.63
C VAL A 102 6.26 6.17 13.86
N ARG A 103 7.11 5.17 13.98
CA ARG A 103 6.70 3.79 14.26
C ARG A 103 5.94 3.65 15.57
N ALA A 104 6.36 4.37 16.61
CA ALA A 104 5.71 4.38 17.92
C ALA A 104 4.47 5.27 17.98
N SER A 105 4.25 6.15 16.99
CA SER A 105 3.15 7.10 16.97
C SER A 105 1.79 6.42 16.69
N CYS A 106 0.73 7.09 17.14
CA CYS A 106 -0.65 6.70 16.81
C CYS A 106 -1.38 7.96 16.28
N PRO A 107 -1.31 8.25 14.97
CA PRO A 107 -1.94 9.43 14.40
C PRO A 107 -3.46 9.46 14.65
N ALA A 108 -4.00 10.65 14.93
CA ALA A 108 -5.41 10.82 15.26
C ALA A 108 -6.34 10.62 14.05
N THR A 109 -5.86 10.96 12.85
CA THR A 109 -6.64 10.88 11.61
C THR A 109 -6.42 9.58 10.86
N ASP A 110 -7.42 9.14 10.10
CA ASP A 110 -7.30 7.95 9.25
C ASP A 110 -6.23 8.14 8.15
N ALA A 111 -6.17 9.33 7.55
CA ALA A 111 -5.14 9.68 6.57
C ALA A 111 -3.74 9.67 7.19
N GLY A 112 -3.58 10.16 8.41
CA GLY A 112 -2.32 10.12 9.15
C GLY A 112 -1.87 8.69 9.46
N ARG A 113 -2.80 7.81 9.85
CA ARG A 113 -2.51 6.37 10.07
C ARG A 113 -2.11 5.67 8.78
N ALA A 114 -2.80 5.95 7.67
CA ALA A 114 -2.44 5.41 6.36
C ALA A 114 -1.06 5.91 5.92
N ALA A 115 -0.77 7.19 6.06
CA ALA A 115 0.53 7.78 5.76
C ALA A 115 1.66 7.15 6.60
N ARG A 116 1.41 6.93 7.89
CA ARG A 116 2.34 6.21 8.77
C ARG A 116 2.64 4.81 8.24
N THR A 117 1.62 4.04 7.88
CA THR A 117 1.77 2.67 7.36
C THR A 117 2.58 2.65 6.05
N ILE A 118 2.37 3.64 5.17
CA ILE A 118 3.12 3.77 3.91
C ILE A 118 4.58 4.19 4.15
N PHE A 119 4.82 5.05 5.15
CA PHE A 119 6.15 5.55 5.50
C PHE A 119 7.06 4.44 6.06
N LEU A 120 6.51 3.50 6.82
CA LEU A 120 7.26 2.43 7.51
C LEU A 120 7.66 1.29 6.55
#